data_bc1b344332bf5a7762c2467afc8b29cc
#
_entry.id   bc1b344332bf5a7762c2467afc8b29cc
#
_cell.length_a   1.000
_cell.length_b   1.000
_cell.length_c   1.000
_cell.angle_alpha   90.00
_cell.angle_beta   90.00
_cell.angle_gamma   90.00
#
_symmetry.space_group_name_H-M   'P 1'
#
loop_
_entity.id
_entity.type
_entity.pdbx_description
1 polymer ?
#
loop_
_entity_poly.entity_id
_entity_poly.type
_entity_poly.pdbx_seq_one_letter_code
_entity_poly.pdbx_strand_id
1 'polypeptide(L)'
;IRAARNNGIEVLPVWQAPSRQPCVRQASCDGRRRSVALGKAPPVASSPVLIDKLLTTVIQLKASDLNISVGQPPVIRLHGRLRKLDAKVLDADDTTALMKSITPDRCQQELQEKGGADFAIEYTGGERFRTAIFKQKGTIGMVLRRIPSQFLSFEQIGMPDAIRSLIVQPRGLLLVTGPTGSGKTTSLASMINFINNNYDRHIITMEDPIEYYHKHNKSTVNQREIGVDVPSFPEAIRRGLRMDPDIMLVGEMRDLETIHAAIEAAETGHIVFATLHTSGAASTINRIVDVFPKDQQDQIRTQLSTALIGVLSQALLPRKPDGLVAAYEMMVVTPAIRNLIRENKTYRIDSSIQTGRKHGMFLLDESLFKLWKDGLCEKEEVLLRSSKPAELAARIAQAEKGIFEDEDEGFSDEEDGFEDEYEEDEEEPPRKTGRR
;
A
#
# COMPACT_ATOMS: atom_id res chain seq x y z
N ILE A 1 43.59 42.32 20.02
CA ILE A 1 43.60 42.69 21.44
C ILE A 1 42.50 41.94 22.16
N ARG A 2 42.90 40.99 23.07
CA ARG A 2 42.13 40.37 24.19
C ARG A 2 40.78 39.72 23.85
N ALA A 3 40.39 38.59 24.39
CA ALA A 3 40.96 37.65 25.36
C ALA A 3 40.13 36.35 25.31
N ALA A 4 40.80 35.23 25.55
CA ALA A 4 40.19 33.92 25.73
C ALA A 4 39.32 33.84 27.00
N ARG A 5 38.31 32.98 26.99
CA ARG A 5 37.93 32.21 28.19
C ARG A 5 37.45 30.79 27.81
N ASN A 6 38.19 29.85 28.36
CA ASN A 6 37.90 28.40 28.50
C ASN A 6 36.57 28.22 29.23
N ASN A 7 35.81 27.19 28.81
CA ASN A 7 34.95 26.45 29.74
C ASN A 7 35.12 24.95 29.48
N GLY A 8 35.59 24.31 30.52
CA GLY A 8 36.05 22.96 30.66
C GLY A 8 34.98 21.91 30.43
N ILE A 9 35.43 20.84 29.82
CA ILE A 9 34.71 19.57 29.76
C ILE A 9 35.35 18.70 30.86
N GLU A 10 34.60 18.38 31.92
CA GLU A 10 34.92 17.38 32.91
C GLU A 10 34.85 16.00 32.30
N VAL A 11 36.00 15.30 32.30
CA VAL A 11 36.12 13.89 31.94
C VAL A 11 35.91 13.08 33.22
N LEU A 12 34.84 12.28 33.23
CA LEU A 12 34.58 11.31 34.30
C LEU A 12 35.52 10.11 34.17
N PRO A 13 35.99 9.50 35.30
CA PRO A 13 37.03 8.50 35.28
C PRO A 13 36.55 7.11 34.86
N VAL A 14 37.45 6.45 34.12
CA VAL A 14 37.34 5.07 33.67
C VAL A 14 37.35 4.11 34.86
N TRP A 15 36.36 3.26 34.96
CA TRP A 15 36.27 2.20 35.97
C TRP A 15 37.21 1.04 35.59
N GLN A 16 38.26 0.79 36.40
CA GLN A 16 39.13 -0.37 36.28
C GLN A 16 38.61 -1.51 37.17
N ALA A 17 38.39 -2.68 36.56
CA ALA A 17 38.02 -3.90 37.27
C ALA A 17 39.26 -4.54 37.95
N PRO A 18 39.10 -5.13 39.15
CA PRO A 18 40.22 -5.72 39.86
C PRO A 18 40.65 -7.09 39.33
N SER A 19 41.95 -7.25 39.17
CA SER A 19 42.65 -8.48 38.80
C SER A 19 42.50 -9.56 39.89
N ARG A 20 42.03 -10.75 39.52
CA ARG A 20 42.07 -11.93 40.40
C ARG A 20 43.32 -12.76 40.09
N GLN A 21 44.16 -12.91 41.08
CA GLN A 21 45.28 -13.87 41.10
C GLN A 21 44.80 -15.32 41.31
N PRO A 22 45.48 -16.32 40.73
CA PRO A 22 45.12 -17.72 40.93
C PRO A 22 45.73 -18.28 42.24
N CYS A 23 44.90 -18.93 43.05
CA CYS A 23 45.34 -19.68 44.25
C CYS A 23 45.66 -21.12 43.83
N VAL A 24 46.94 -21.48 43.92
CA VAL A 24 47.42 -22.84 43.73
C VAL A 24 47.21 -23.61 45.05
N ARG A 25 46.41 -24.67 44.99
CA ARG A 25 46.49 -25.76 46.01
C ARG A 25 46.60 -27.10 45.29
N GLN A 26 47.76 -27.69 45.44
CA GLN A 26 48.02 -29.10 45.17
C GLN A 26 47.32 -29.99 46.22
N ALA A 27 46.54 -30.96 45.75
CA ALA A 27 46.18 -32.14 46.53
C ALA A 27 46.21 -33.34 45.59
N SER A 28 47.20 -34.20 45.82
CA SER A 28 47.29 -35.52 45.21
C SER A 28 46.23 -36.45 45.81
N CYS A 29 45.42 -37.10 44.94
CA CYS A 29 44.75 -38.36 45.31
C CYS A 29 44.64 -39.22 44.06
N ASP A 30 45.33 -40.32 44.15
CA ASP A 30 45.32 -41.45 43.25
C ASP A 30 43.99 -42.15 43.31
N GLY A 31 43.34 -42.30 42.16
CA GLY A 31 42.02 -42.95 42.05
C GLY A 31 41.69 -43.31 40.60
N ARG A 32 42.09 -44.48 40.18
CA ARG A 32 41.73 -45.07 38.86
C ARG A 32 40.21 -45.07 38.68
N ARG A 33 39.71 -44.15 37.87
CA ARG A 33 38.34 -44.27 37.28
C ARG A 33 38.45 -44.58 35.80
N ARG A 34 37.98 -45.74 35.41
CA ARG A 34 37.76 -46.12 34.02
C ARG A 34 36.80 -45.11 33.39
N SER A 35 37.28 -44.33 32.46
CA SER A 35 36.46 -43.50 31.60
C SER A 35 35.71 -44.40 30.63
N VAL A 36 34.41 -44.59 30.84
CA VAL A 36 33.49 -45.06 29.82
C VAL A 36 33.36 -43.94 28.81
N ALA A 37 33.93 -44.12 27.63
CA ALA A 37 33.73 -43.23 26.51
C ALA A 37 32.23 -43.26 26.14
N LEU A 38 31.50 -42.21 26.48
CA LEU A 38 30.22 -41.93 25.88
C LEU A 38 30.44 -41.71 24.39
N GLY A 39 30.10 -42.72 23.62
CA GLY A 39 30.09 -42.64 22.17
C GLY A 39 29.25 -41.41 21.77
N LYS A 40 29.84 -40.50 20.98
CA LYS A 40 29.09 -39.47 20.26
C LYS A 40 28.03 -40.20 19.46
N ALA A 41 26.77 -39.94 19.74
CA ALA A 41 25.69 -40.34 18.87
C ALA A 41 26.00 -39.86 17.43
N PRO A 42 25.80 -40.70 16.43
CA PRO A 42 26.01 -40.30 15.02
C PRO A 42 25.16 -39.05 14.75
N PRO A 43 25.66 -38.08 13.99
CA PRO A 43 24.84 -36.95 13.59
C PRO A 43 23.63 -37.51 12.84
N VAL A 44 22.45 -37.24 13.36
CA VAL A 44 21.20 -37.52 12.63
C VAL A 44 21.32 -36.75 11.33
N ALA A 45 21.43 -37.45 10.22
CA ALA A 45 21.44 -36.84 8.90
C ALA A 45 20.11 -36.10 8.74
N SER A 46 20.13 -34.81 9.01
CA SER A 46 18.97 -33.95 8.84
C SER A 46 18.68 -33.86 7.35
N SER A 47 17.52 -34.36 6.93
CA SER A 47 17.04 -34.21 5.55
C SER A 47 17.16 -32.72 5.15
N PRO A 48 17.62 -32.43 3.92
CA PRO A 48 17.69 -31.03 3.45
C PRO A 48 16.32 -30.37 3.58
N VAL A 49 16.32 -29.16 4.11
CA VAL A 49 15.09 -28.36 4.19
C VAL A 49 14.76 -27.90 2.77
N LEU A 50 13.65 -28.35 2.24
CA LEU A 50 13.21 -27.99 0.89
C LEU A 50 12.27 -26.78 0.99
N ILE A 51 12.50 -25.77 0.16
CA ILE A 51 11.68 -24.55 0.10
C ILE A 51 10.21 -24.88 -0.21
N ASP A 52 9.96 -25.85 -1.11
CA ASP A 52 8.61 -26.28 -1.48
C ASP A 52 7.78 -26.77 -0.29
N LYS A 53 8.39 -27.51 0.64
CA LYS A 53 7.71 -27.95 1.86
C LYS A 53 7.35 -26.77 2.75
N LEU A 54 8.23 -25.77 2.85
CA LEU A 54 7.99 -24.56 3.64
C LEU A 54 6.85 -23.74 3.03
N LEU A 55 6.87 -23.50 1.72
CA LEU A 55 5.82 -22.76 1.02
C LEU A 55 4.47 -23.46 1.09
N THR A 56 4.44 -24.78 0.89
CA THR A 56 3.22 -25.59 1.07
C THR A 56 2.67 -25.45 2.50
N THR A 57 3.54 -25.48 3.52
CA THR A 57 3.13 -25.32 4.92
C THR A 57 2.53 -23.93 5.18
N VAL A 58 3.14 -22.88 4.62
CA VAL A 58 2.62 -21.50 4.71
C VAL A 58 1.22 -21.39 4.12
N ILE A 59 1.00 -22.01 2.95
CA ILE A 59 -0.30 -22.02 2.26
C ILE A 59 -1.34 -22.77 3.09
N GLN A 60 -1.03 -23.99 3.54
CA GLN A 60 -1.94 -24.85 4.31
C GLN A 60 -2.36 -24.20 5.64
N LEU A 61 -1.42 -23.57 6.33
CA LEU A 61 -1.68 -22.88 7.60
C LEU A 61 -2.26 -21.47 7.40
N LYS A 62 -2.43 -21.01 6.17
CA LYS A 62 -2.87 -19.63 5.83
C LYS A 62 -2.00 -18.56 6.51
N ALA A 63 -0.70 -18.84 6.66
CA ALA A 63 0.24 -17.87 7.22
C ALA A 63 0.49 -16.72 6.23
N SER A 64 0.77 -15.54 6.74
CA SER A 64 1.02 -14.34 5.92
C SER A 64 2.48 -14.23 5.46
N ASP A 65 3.43 -14.62 6.32
CA ASP A 65 4.86 -14.47 6.03
C ASP A 65 5.64 -15.73 6.47
N LEU A 66 6.72 -16.00 5.75
CA LEU A 66 7.75 -16.97 6.09
C LEU A 66 9.08 -16.24 6.26
N ASN A 67 9.69 -16.38 7.42
CA ASN A 67 11.00 -15.80 7.74
C ASN A 67 12.04 -16.92 7.85
N ILE A 68 13.13 -16.79 7.12
CA ILE A 68 14.25 -17.72 7.05
C ILE A 68 15.52 -16.98 7.47
N SER A 69 16.16 -17.45 8.55
CA SER A 69 17.38 -16.86 9.07
C SER A 69 18.26 -17.93 9.72
N VAL A 70 19.57 -17.73 9.69
CA VAL A 70 20.54 -18.62 10.34
C VAL A 70 20.35 -18.62 11.85
N GLY A 71 20.55 -19.76 12.50
CA GLY A 71 20.51 -19.94 13.95
C GLY A 71 19.12 -20.18 14.54
N GLN A 72 18.10 -20.30 13.72
CA GLN A 72 16.75 -20.67 14.14
C GLN A 72 16.04 -21.54 13.09
N PRO A 73 15.00 -22.29 13.47
CA PRO A 73 14.15 -22.94 12.49
C PRO A 73 13.36 -21.91 11.68
N PRO A 74 12.80 -22.26 10.51
CA PRO A 74 11.90 -21.39 9.78
C PRO A 74 10.76 -20.88 10.65
N VAL A 75 10.42 -19.58 10.51
CA VAL A 75 9.42 -18.90 11.35
C VAL A 75 8.31 -18.38 10.45
N ILE A 76 7.07 -18.70 10.75
CA ILE A 76 5.89 -18.17 10.05
C ILE A 76 5.19 -17.10 10.88
N ARG A 77 4.48 -16.20 10.19
CA ARG A 77 3.53 -15.27 10.81
C ARG A 77 2.11 -15.81 10.63
N LEU A 78 1.48 -16.15 11.75
CA LEU A 78 0.12 -16.68 11.77
C LEU A 78 -0.73 -15.79 12.69
N HIS A 79 -1.83 -15.23 12.17
CA HIS A 79 -2.70 -14.29 12.88
C HIS A 79 -1.90 -13.14 13.56
N GLY A 80 -0.96 -12.54 12.81
CA GLY A 80 -0.09 -11.47 13.29
C GLY A 80 1.06 -11.88 14.21
N ARG A 81 1.08 -13.11 14.74
CA ARG A 81 2.10 -13.61 15.69
C ARG A 81 3.11 -14.50 15.00
N LEU A 82 4.39 -14.37 15.39
CA LEU A 82 5.47 -15.22 14.90
C LEU A 82 5.43 -16.57 15.62
N ARG A 83 5.53 -17.66 14.83
CA ARG A 83 5.59 -19.06 15.29
C ARG A 83 6.72 -19.78 14.59
N LYS A 84 7.57 -20.48 15.37
CA LYS A 84 8.60 -21.36 14.83
C LYS A 84 7.97 -22.63 14.32
N LEU A 85 8.40 -23.10 13.14
CA LEU A 85 8.04 -24.41 12.64
C LEU A 85 8.86 -25.49 13.36
N ASP A 86 8.29 -26.68 13.48
CA ASP A 86 9.01 -27.86 13.97
C ASP A 86 9.90 -28.40 12.82
N ALA A 87 11.09 -27.81 12.70
CA ALA A 87 12.07 -28.09 11.67
C ALA A 87 13.50 -27.89 12.19
N LYS A 88 14.47 -28.35 11.40
CA LYS A 88 15.92 -28.14 11.69
C LYS A 88 16.21 -26.66 11.91
N VAL A 89 17.07 -26.36 12.87
CA VAL A 89 17.72 -25.04 12.98
C VAL A 89 18.63 -24.84 11.77
N LEU A 90 18.40 -23.76 11.02
CA LEU A 90 19.08 -23.49 9.76
C LEU A 90 20.50 -22.99 10.02
N ASP A 91 21.45 -23.50 9.25
CA ASP A 91 22.82 -22.98 9.15
C ASP A 91 23.00 -22.07 7.91
N ALA A 92 24.23 -21.58 7.69
CA ALA A 92 24.52 -20.67 6.59
C ALA A 92 24.40 -21.37 5.21
N ASP A 93 24.72 -22.64 5.15
CA ASP A 93 24.65 -23.44 3.90
C ASP A 93 23.19 -23.71 3.55
N ASP A 94 22.33 -24.04 4.54
CA ASP A 94 20.89 -24.21 4.37
C ASP A 94 20.24 -22.94 3.79
N THR A 95 20.50 -21.78 4.39
CA THR A 95 19.90 -20.52 3.94
C THR A 95 20.37 -20.11 2.55
N THR A 96 21.64 -20.38 2.23
CA THR A 96 22.20 -20.15 0.90
C THR A 96 21.59 -21.08 -0.15
N ALA A 97 21.41 -22.34 0.18
CA ALA A 97 20.79 -23.34 -0.71
C ALA A 97 19.30 -22.97 -0.96
N LEU A 98 18.56 -22.64 0.09
CA LEU A 98 17.16 -22.19 -0.01
C LEU A 98 17.04 -20.95 -0.88
N MET A 99 17.90 -19.95 -0.68
CA MET A 99 17.92 -18.74 -1.48
C MET A 99 18.17 -19.05 -2.95
N LYS A 100 19.21 -19.81 -3.28
CA LYS A 100 19.56 -20.16 -4.67
C LYS A 100 18.44 -20.92 -5.40
N SER A 101 17.64 -21.71 -4.66
CA SER A 101 16.59 -22.53 -5.28
C SER A 101 15.40 -21.71 -5.82
N ILE A 102 15.20 -20.47 -5.34
CA ILE A 102 14.05 -19.64 -5.72
C ILE A 102 14.43 -18.29 -6.31
N THR A 103 15.68 -17.89 -6.20
CA THR A 103 16.12 -16.54 -6.56
C THR A 103 16.62 -16.50 -8.01
N PRO A 104 16.04 -15.66 -8.89
CA PRO A 104 16.55 -15.44 -10.24
C PRO A 104 18.00 -14.93 -10.24
N ASP A 105 18.78 -15.27 -11.27
CA ASP A 105 20.21 -14.91 -11.38
C ASP A 105 20.44 -13.40 -11.25
N ARG A 106 19.57 -12.58 -11.84
CA ARG A 106 19.60 -11.12 -11.69
C ARG A 106 19.55 -10.68 -10.22
N CYS A 107 18.62 -11.25 -9.44
CA CYS A 107 18.45 -10.92 -8.02
C CYS A 107 19.58 -11.48 -7.16
N GLN A 108 20.21 -12.61 -7.57
CA GLN A 108 21.41 -13.11 -6.93
C GLN A 108 22.58 -12.14 -7.12
N GLN A 109 22.73 -11.58 -8.32
CA GLN A 109 23.74 -10.57 -8.62
C GLN A 109 23.48 -9.29 -7.82
N GLU A 110 22.25 -8.81 -7.79
CA GLU A 110 21.84 -7.63 -7.00
C GLU A 110 22.12 -7.81 -5.50
N LEU A 111 21.83 -8.99 -4.95
CA LEU A 111 22.18 -9.35 -3.56
C LEU A 111 23.70 -9.25 -3.33
N GLN A 112 24.52 -9.64 -4.32
CA GLN A 112 25.98 -9.53 -4.21
C GLN A 112 26.44 -8.08 -4.17
N GLU A 113 25.90 -7.25 -5.07
CA GLU A 113 26.30 -5.85 -5.28
C GLU A 113 25.73 -4.91 -4.22
N LYS A 114 24.43 -5.03 -3.90
CA LYS A 114 23.69 -4.11 -3.03
C LYS A 114 23.40 -4.64 -1.63
N GLY A 115 23.62 -5.95 -1.40
CA GLY A 115 23.34 -6.58 -0.11
C GLY A 115 21.88 -6.98 0.14
N GLY A 116 20.98 -6.76 -0.82
CA GLY A 116 19.59 -7.16 -0.79
C GLY A 116 18.97 -7.14 -2.18
N ALA A 117 17.87 -7.87 -2.39
CA ALA A 117 17.04 -7.81 -3.58
C ALA A 117 15.60 -8.21 -3.23
N ASP A 118 14.65 -7.60 -3.94
CA ASP A 118 13.22 -7.88 -3.85
C ASP A 118 12.71 -8.43 -5.19
N PHE A 119 11.85 -9.45 -5.15
CA PHE A 119 11.24 -10.04 -6.34
C PHE A 119 9.99 -10.83 -5.95
N ALA A 120 9.18 -11.18 -6.96
CA ALA A 120 8.05 -12.07 -6.75
C ALA A 120 8.34 -13.46 -7.33
N ILE A 121 7.83 -14.50 -6.68
CA ILE A 121 7.84 -15.87 -7.18
C ILE A 121 6.41 -16.39 -7.32
N GLU A 122 6.18 -17.18 -8.35
CA GLU A 122 4.96 -17.95 -8.51
C GLU A 122 5.20 -19.38 -8.00
N TYR A 123 4.23 -19.90 -7.27
CA TYR A 123 4.26 -21.25 -6.73
C TYR A 123 3.04 -22.07 -7.20
N THR A 124 3.06 -23.37 -6.97
CA THR A 124 2.04 -24.32 -7.43
C THR A 124 0.62 -23.83 -7.12
N GLY A 125 -0.29 -23.92 -8.08
CA GLY A 125 -1.69 -23.52 -7.91
C GLY A 125 -1.97 -22.01 -8.08
N GLY A 126 -0.99 -21.24 -8.60
CA GLY A 126 -1.13 -19.80 -8.80
C GLY A 126 -0.91 -18.97 -7.52
N GLU A 127 -0.42 -19.62 -6.46
CA GLU A 127 0.00 -18.91 -5.24
C GLU A 127 1.28 -18.12 -5.50
N ARG A 128 1.38 -16.94 -4.93
CA ARG A 128 2.52 -16.06 -5.15
C ARG A 128 3.10 -15.54 -3.84
N PHE A 129 4.40 -15.28 -3.87
CA PHE A 129 5.11 -14.73 -2.73
C PHE A 129 5.99 -13.56 -3.18
N ARG A 130 5.84 -12.41 -2.52
CA ARG A 130 6.84 -11.34 -2.55
C ARG A 130 7.99 -11.75 -1.66
N THR A 131 9.18 -11.83 -2.22
CA THR A 131 10.39 -12.34 -1.57
C THR A 131 11.40 -11.22 -1.45
N ALA A 132 11.82 -10.94 -0.22
CA ALA A 132 12.95 -10.10 0.10
C ALA A 132 14.11 -10.96 0.55
N ILE A 133 15.27 -10.87 -0.12
CA ILE A 133 16.52 -11.50 0.27
C ILE A 133 17.52 -10.44 0.71
N PHE A 134 18.29 -10.72 1.75
CA PHE A 134 19.22 -9.74 2.31
C PHE A 134 20.40 -10.39 3.02
N LYS A 135 21.53 -9.66 3.04
CA LYS A 135 22.71 -10.03 3.84
C LYS A 135 22.58 -9.49 5.26
N GLN A 136 22.86 -10.35 6.26
CA GLN A 136 22.93 -9.97 7.67
C GLN A 136 24.08 -10.71 8.37
N LYS A 137 24.97 -9.99 9.05
CA LYS A 137 26.10 -10.58 9.81
C LYS A 137 26.89 -11.62 9.00
N GLY A 138 27.12 -11.36 7.71
CA GLY A 138 27.82 -12.26 6.79
C GLY A 138 27.03 -13.47 6.31
N THR A 139 25.75 -13.60 6.69
CA THR A 139 24.86 -14.67 6.28
C THR A 139 23.68 -14.15 5.47
N ILE A 140 22.90 -15.05 4.87
CA ILE A 140 21.71 -14.70 4.07
C ILE A 140 20.45 -14.91 4.91
N GLY A 141 19.56 -13.92 4.89
CA GLY A 141 18.20 -14.01 5.38
C GLY A 141 17.19 -13.82 4.25
N MET A 142 15.98 -14.35 4.43
CA MET A 142 14.88 -14.19 3.49
C MET A 142 13.56 -13.99 4.22
N VAL A 143 12.70 -13.17 3.64
CA VAL A 143 11.30 -13.01 4.07
C VAL A 143 10.42 -13.18 2.85
N LEU A 144 9.51 -14.15 2.92
CA LEU A 144 8.54 -14.42 1.86
C LEU A 144 7.15 -14.07 2.38
N ARG A 145 6.51 -13.07 1.77
CA ARG A 145 5.14 -12.68 2.07
C ARG A 145 4.19 -13.28 1.06
N ARG A 146 3.22 -14.05 1.53
CA ARG A 146 2.18 -14.61 0.67
C ARG A 146 1.29 -13.49 0.13
N ILE A 147 1.10 -13.47 -1.18
CA ILE A 147 0.21 -12.57 -1.89
C ILE A 147 -1.13 -13.30 -2.08
N PRO A 148 -2.26 -12.70 -1.69
CA PRO A 148 -3.57 -13.30 -1.93
C PRO A 148 -3.82 -13.48 -3.43
N SER A 149 -4.24 -14.68 -3.84
CA SER A 149 -4.54 -15.00 -5.25
C SER A 149 -5.99 -14.70 -5.66
N GLN A 150 -6.86 -14.40 -4.68
CA GLN A 150 -8.27 -14.12 -4.93
C GLN A 150 -8.56 -12.63 -4.90
N PHE A 151 -9.25 -12.15 -5.93
CA PHE A 151 -9.79 -10.81 -5.97
C PHE A 151 -11.01 -10.71 -5.06
N LEU A 152 -11.05 -9.70 -4.22
CA LEU A 152 -12.22 -9.39 -3.41
C LEU A 152 -13.20 -8.53 -4.23
N SER A 153 -14.51 -8.78 -4.06
CA SER A 153 -15.51 -7.93 -4.69
C SER A 153 -15.64 -6.58 -3.95
N PHE A 154 -16.28 -5.60 -4.57
CA PHE A 154 -16.52 -4.29 -3.97
C PHE A 154 -17.33 -4.41 -2.67
N GLU A 155 -18.30 -5.32 -2.64
CA GLU A 155 -19.14 -5.59 -1.48
C GLU A 155 -18.32 -6.19 -0.31
N GLN A 156 -17.39 -7.10 -0.64
CA GLN A 156 -16.54 -7.74 0.36
C GLN A 156 -15.57 -6.78 1.06
N ILE A 157 -15.09 -5.77 0.32
CA ILE A 157 -14.19 -4.75 0.88
C ILE A 157 -14.92 -3.49 1.34
N GLY A 158 -16.24 -3.41 1.17
CA GLY A 158 -17.05 -2.23 1.53
C GLY A 158 -16.69 -0.99 0.70
N MET A 159 -16.34 -1.18 -0.60
CA MET A 159 -15.96 -0.09 -1.50
C MET A 159 -17.10 0.90 -1.68
N PRO A 160 -16.88 2.22 -1.55
CA PRO A 160 -17.91 3.23 -1.80
C PRO A 160 -18.49 3.15 -3.21
N ASP A 161 -19.83 3.26 -3.33
CA ASP A 161 -20.52 3.14 -4.64
C ASP A 161 -20.10 4.23 -5.64
N ALA A 162 -19.74 5.42 -5.16
CA ALA A 162 -19.23 6.50 -6.00
C ALA A 162 -18.03 6.07 -6.88
N ILE A 163 -17.24 5.11 -6.43
CA ILE A 163 -16.10 4.57 -7.19
C ILE A 163 -16.56 3.96 -8.52
N ARG A 164 -17.75 3.29 -8.56
CA ARG A 164 -18.25 2.65 -9.79
C ARG A 164 -18.41 3.63 -10.94
N SER A 165 -18.87 4.84 -10.66
CA SER A 165 -19.02 5.89 -11.66
C SER A 165 -17.71 6.54 -12.06
N LEU A 166 -16.74 6.63 -11.13
CA LEU A 166 -15.45 7.26 -11.41
C LEU A 166 -14.53 6.38 -12.26
N ILE A 167 -14.50 5.07 -12.01
CA ILE A 167 -13.58 4.16 -12.71
C ILE A 167 -13.95 3.90 -14.16
N VAL A 168 -15.14 4.32 -14.61
CA VAL A 168 -15.61 4.18 -16.00
C VAL A 168 -15.58 5.48 -16.77
N GLN A 169 -15.14 6.58 -16.16
CA GLN A 169 -14.94 7.84 -16.84
C GLN A 169 -13.96 7.70 -18.01
N PRO A 170 -14.07 8.51 -19.06
CA PRO A 170 -13.19 8.39 -20.21
C PRO A 170 -11.75 8.83 -19.90
N ARG A 171 -11.56 9.72 -18.93
CA ARG A 171 -10.26 10.27 -18.53
C ARG A 171 -10.29 10.82 -17.11
N GLY A 172 -9.12 10.95 -16.50
CA GLY A 172 -8.94 11.60 -15.22
C GLY A 172 -8.02 10.82 -14.30
N LEU A 173 -7.64 11.42 -13.19
CA LEU A 173 -6.78 10.86 -12.16
C LEU A 173 -7.61 10.47 -10.94
N LEU A 174 -7.65 9.20 -10.62
CA LEU A 174 -8.22 8.66 -9.37
C LEU A 174 -7.10 8.23 -8.44
N LEU A 175 -7.07 8.80 -7.24
CA LEU A 175 -6.05 8.51 -6.25
C LEU A 175 -6.58 7.58 -5.17
N VAL A 176 -5.83 6.50 -4.88
CA VAL A 176 -6.08 5.62 -3.73
C VAL A 176 -4.96 5.83 -2.73
N THR A 177 -5.30 6.35 -1.55
CA THR A 177 -4.31 6.80 -0.57
C THR A 177 -4.46 6.14 0.78
N GLY A 178 -3.44 6.26 1.63
CA GLY A 178 -3.41 5.67 2.96
C GLY A 178 -2.04 5.11 3.32
N PRO A 179 -1.77 4.83 4.59
CA PRO A 179 -0.50 4.29 5.05
C PRO A 179 -0.18 2.91 4.45
N THR A 180 1.05 2.47 4.61
CA THR A 180 1.45 1.11 4.22
C THR A 180 0.60 0.08 4.97
N GLY A 181 0.08 -0.91 4.24
CA GLY A 181 -0.79 -1.94 4.83
C GLY A 181 -2.26 -1.51 4.98
N SER A 182 -2.68 -0.36 4.45
CA SER A 182 -4.09 0.05 4.46
C SER A 182 -4.97 -0.67 3.41
N GLY A 183 -4.40 -1.54 2.57
CA GLY A 183 -5.14 -2.33 1.59
C GLY A 183 -5.28 -1.68 0.21
N LYS A 184 -4.51 -0.64 -0.12
CA LYS A 184 -4.57 0.06 -1.42
C LYS A 184 -4.46 -0.87 -2.62
N THR A 185 -3.47 -1.77 -2.62
CA THR A 185 -3.27 -2.75 -3.70
C THR A 185 -4.48 -3.65 -3.89
N THR A 186 -5.11 -4.09 -2.79
CA THR A 186 -6.34 -4.90 -2.84
C THR A 186 -7.50 -4.12 -3.45
N SER A 187 -7.68 -2.86 -3.06
CA SER A 187 -8.72 -1.98 -3.61
C SER A 187 -8.52 -1.73 -5.10
N LEU A 188 -7.30 -1.42 -5.54
CA LEU A 188 -6.96 -1.25 -6.95
C LEU A 188 -7.14 -2.54 -7.74
N ALA A 189 -6.69 -3.67 -7.21
CA ALA A 189 -6.89 -4.97 -7.85
C ALA A 189 -8.38 -5.30 -8.02
N SER A 190 -9.22 -4.96 -7.02
CA SER A 190 -10.68 -5.11 -7.11
C SER A 190 -11.29 -4.20 -8.18
N MET A 191 -10.81 -2.94 -8.31
CA MET A 191 -11.25 -2.01 -9.37
C MET A 191 -10.88 -2.54 -10.75
N ILE A 192 -9.62 -2.94 -10.96
CA ILE A 192 -9.16 -3.52 -12.23
C ILE A 192 -9.94 -4.79 -12.57
N ASN A 193 -10.14 -5.68 -11.58
CA ASN A 193 -10.92 -6.91 -11.79
C ASN A 193 -12.39 -6.62 -12.14
N PHE A 194 -13.00 -5.62 -11.51
CA PHE A 194 -14.36 -5.17 -11.85
C PHE A 194 -14.44 -4.69 -13.30
N ILE A 195 -13.51 -3.83 -13.74
CA ILE A 195 -13.46 -3.33 -15.11
C ILE A 195 -13.22 -4.47 -16.09
N ASN A 196 -12.24 -5.32 -15.82
CA ASN A 196 -11.88 -6.47 -16.66
C ASN A 196 -13.05 -7.46 -16.88
N ASN A 197 -13.93 -7.59 -15.89
CA ASN A 197 -15.11 -8.46 -16.00
C ASN A 197 -16.31 -7.82 -16.69
N ASN A 198 -16.40 -6.48 -16.71
CA ASN A 198 -17.61 -5.79 -17.15
C ASN A 198 -17.44 -4.97 -18.44
N TYR A 199 -16.22 -4.49 -18.74
CA TYR A 199 -15.94 -3.56 -19.83
C TYR A 199 -14.83 -4.07 -20.75
N ASP A 200 -14.88 -3.65 -22.01
CA ASP A 200 -13.90 -3.91 -23.07
C ASP A 200 -12.86 -2.79 -23.13
N ARG A 201 -11.85 -2.86 -22.27
CA ARG A 201 -10.82 -1.84 -22.13
C ARG A 201 -9.42 -2.41 -22.29
N HIS A 202 -8.48 -1.59 -22.74
CA HIS A 202 -7.06 -1.91 -22.65
C HIS A 202 -6.48 -1.29 -21.38
N ILE A 203 -6.06 -2.16 -20.44
CA ILE A 203 -5.56 -1.79 -19.13
C ILE A 203 -4.06 -2.06 -19.09
N ILE A 204 -3.27 -1.05 -18.73
CA ILE A 204 -1.83 -1.20 -18.50
C ILE A 204 -1.54 -0.92 -17.03
N THR A 205 -0.94 -1.87 -16.33
CA THR A 205 -0.46 -1.65 -14.96
C THR A 205 1.05 -1.53 -14.91
N MET A 206 1.56 -0.71 -14.01
CA MET A 206 2.97 -0.45 -13.73
C MET A 206 3.17 -0.59 -12.24
N GLU A 207 3.83 -1.65 -11.79
CA GLU A 207 3.86 -2.06 -10.39
C GLU A 207 5.28 -2.43 -9.92
N ASP A 208 5.53 -2.35 -8.61
CA ASP A 208 6.83 -2.65 -8.00
C ASP A 208 6.67 -3.38 -6.64
N PRO A 209 6.66 -4.72 -6.67
CA PRO A 209 6.42 -5.63 -7.78
C PRO A 209 4.91 -5.82 -8.08
N ILE A 210 4.57 -6.62 -9.12
CA ILE A 210 3.18 -7.02 -9.40
C ILE A 210 2.70 -7.93 -8.26
N GLU A 211 1.64 -7.50 -7.54
CA GLU A 211 1.05 -8.28 -6.46
C GLU A 211 -0.09 -9.18 -6.94
N TYR A 212 -1.00 -8.69 -7.78
CA TYR A 212 -2.15 -9.45 -8.30
C TYR A 212 -2.02 -9.68 -9.80
N TYR A 213 -2.11 -10.93 -10.26
CA TYR A 213 -2.11 -11.24 -11.68
C TYR A 213 -3.53 -11.26 -12.24
N HIS A 214 -3.79 -10.37 -13.17
CA HIS A 214 -5.06 -10.30 -13.88
C HIS A 214 -4.99 -11.15 -15.16
N LYS A 215 -5.94 -12.05 -15.32
CA LYS A 215 -6.15 -12.75 -16.61
C LYS A 215 -6.94 -11.82 -17.53
N HIS A 216 -6.67 -11.90 -18.83
CA HIS A 216 -7.54 -11.24 -19.80
C HIS A 216 -8.96 -11.83 -19.73
N ASN A 217 -9.98 -10.97 -19.73
CA ASN A 217 -11.38 -11.38 -19.81
C ASN A 217 -12.08 -10.52 -20.85
N LYS A 218 -12.99 -9.60 -20.50
CA LYS A 218 -13.54 -8.63 -21.45
C LYS A 218 -12.48 -7.60 -21.83
N SER A 219 -11.67 -7.18 -20.87
CA SER A 219 -10.54 -6.28 -21.09
C SER A 219 -9.27 -7.04 -21.44
N THR A 220 -8.35 -6.36 -22.13
CA THR A 220 -6.95 -6.77 -22.25
C THR A 220 -6.15 -6.12 -21.13
N VAL A 221 -5.48 -6.91 -20.27
CA VAL A 221 -4.69 -6.41 -19.15
C VAL A 221 -3.21 -6.73 -19.37
N ASN A 222 -2.39 -5.72 -19.54
CA ASN A 222 -0.94 -5.82 -19.65
C ASN A 222 -0.29 -5.27 -18.39
N GLN A 223 0.38 -6.13 -17.63
CA GLN A 223 1.02 -5.77 -16.36
C GLN A 223 2.53 -5.69 -16.57
N ARG A 224 3.14 -4.62 -16.09
CA ARG A 224 4.57 -4.36 -16.23
C ARG A 224 5.20 -4.14 -14.87
N GLU A 225 6.23 -4.91 -14.57
CA GLU A 225 6.99 -4.80 -13.32
C GLU A 225 8.19 -3.87 -13.48
N ILE A 226 8.31 -2.91 -12.56
CA ILE A 226 9.47 -2.00 -12.52
C ILE A 226 10.73 -2.80 -12.20
N GLY A 227 11.82 -2.45 -12.91
CA GLY A 227 13.11 -3.15 -12.77
C GLY A 227 13.18 -4.52 -13.46
N VAL A 228 12.06 -5.04 -13.96
CA VAL A 228 12.00 -6.28 -14.77
C VAL A 228 11.65 -5.96 -16.21
N ASP A 229 10.48 -5.39 -16.44
CA ASP A 229 9.92 -5.12 -17.77
C ASP A 229 10.21 -3.69 -18.23
N VAL A 230 10.42 -2.79 -17.27
CA VAL A 230 10.69 -1.38 -17.50
C VAL A 230 11.56 -0.80 -16.37
N PRO A 231 12.48 0.14 -16.67
CA PRO A 231 13.46 0.59 -15.67
C PRO A 231 12.87 1.45 -14.54
N SER A 232 11.79 2.22 -14.79
CA SER A 232 11.21 3.16 -13.80
C SER A 232 9.75 3.50 -14.12
N PHE A 233 9.02 4.04 -13.14
CA PHE A 233 7.65 4.51 -13.32
C PHE A 233 7.52 5.60 -14.38
N PRO A 234 8.33 6.68 -14.41
CA PRO A 234 8.22 7.71 -15.43
C PRO A 234 8.38 7.14 -16.86
N GLU A 235 9.34 6.25 -17.08
CA GLU A 235 9.55 5.62 -18.37
C GLU A 235 8.41 4.65 -18.73
N ALA A 236 7.86 3.96 -17.73
CA ALA A 236 6.70 3.07 -17.93
C ALA A 236 5.47 3.85 -18.42
N ILE A 237 5.18 5.01 -17.81
CA ILE A 237 4.06 5.87 -18.18
C ILE A 237 4.28 6.43 -19.59
N ARG A 238 5.44 7.04 -19.87
CA ARG A 238 5.77 7.61 -21.21
C ARG A 238 5.65 6.58 -22.33
N ARG A 239 6.07 5.35 -22.11
CA ARG A 239 5.93 4.27 -23.09
C ARG A 239 4.50 3.76 -23.14
N GLY A 240 3.83 3.68 -21.99
CA GLY A 240 2.44 3.26 -21.87
C GLY A 240 1.50 4.10 -22.74
N LEU A 241 1.68 5.42 -22.79
CA LEU A 241 0.91 6.34 -23.64
C LEU A 241 0.97 6.02 -25.15
N ARG A 242 1.92 5.21 -25.61
CA ARG A 242 2.04 4.76 -27.01
C ARG A 242 1.53 3.34 -27.25
N MET A 243 0.93 2.74 -26.22
CA MET A 243 0.45 1.36 -26.24
C MET A 243 -1.09 1.30 -26.32
N ASP A 244 -1.74 2.40 -26.71
CA ASP A 244 -3.21 2.50 -26.82
C ASP A 244 -3.96 2.10 -25.53
N PRO A 245 -3.62 2.67 -24.36
CA PRO A 245 -4.29 2.34 -23.11
C PRO A 245 -5.57 3.16 -22.94
N ASP A 246 -6.67 2.53 -22.53
CA ASP A 246 -7.82 3.23 -21.96
C ASP A 246 -7.55 3.56 -20.48
N ILE A 247 -6.91 2.62 -19.77
CA ILE A 247 -6.69 2.70 -18.32
C ILE A 247 -5.23 2.42 -18.00
N MET A 248 -4.65 3.27 -17.17
CA MET A 248 -3.30 3.10 -16.63
C MET A 248 -3.35 2.99 -15.11
N LEU A 249 -2.68 1.99 -14.53
CA LEU A 249 -2.46 1.90 -13.10
C LEU A 249 -0.99 2.16 -12.80
N VAL A 250 -0.73 3.17 -11.97
CA VAL A 250 0.61 3.51 -11.46
C VAL A 250 0.68 3.08 -10.01
N GLY A 251 1.47 2.06 -9.71
CA GLY A 251 1.52 1.41 -8.40
C GLY A 251 1.76 2.40 -7.27
N GLU A 252 2.67 3.35 -7.45
CA GLU A 252 2.90 4.44 -6.51
C GLU A 252 3.52 5.68 -7.17
N MET A 253 3.19 6.85 -6.64
CA MET A 253 3.76 8.14 -7.04
C MET A 253 4.61 8.72 -5.91
N ARG A 254 5.94 8.54 -5.98
CA ARG A 254 6.87 9.02 -4.94
C ARG A 254 7.67 10.25 -5.35
N ASP A 255 7.98 10.37 -6.62
CA ASP A 255 8.86 11.39 -7.17
C ASP A 255 8.13 12.32 -8.13
N LEU A 256 8.74 13.48 -8.37
CA LEU A 256 8.20 14.55 -9.21
C LEU A 256 7.91 14.06 -10.63
N GLU A 257 8.82 13.30 -11.23
CA GLU A 257 8.69 12.86 -12.63
C GLU A 257 7.52 11.90 -12.80
N THR A 258 7.32 10.97 -11.85
CA THR A 258 6.18 10.05 -11.86
C THR A 258 4.86 10.80 -11.68
N ILE A 259 4.79 11.75 -10.74
CA ILE A 259 3.59 12.55 -10.50
C ILE A 259 3.23 13.38 -11.73
N HIS A 260 4.23 14.06 -12.32
CA HIS A 260 4.02 14.88 -13.52
C HIS A 260 3.49 14.04 -14.70
N ALA A 261 4.15 12.90 -14.96
CA ALA A 261 3.74 12.00 -16.04
C ALA A 261 2.33 11.41 -15.84
N ALA A 262 1.93 11.11 -14.59
CA ALA A 262 0.59 10.62 -14.29
C ALA A 262 -0.49 11.70 -14.50
N ILE A 263 -0.23 12.95 -14.11
CA ILE A 263 -1.13 14.09 -14.35
C ILE A 263 -1.27 14.33 -15.85
N GLU A 264 -0.15 14.36 -16.60
CA GLU A 264 -0.14 14.55 -18.06
C GLU A 264 -0.94 13.44 -18.77
N ALA A 265 -0.78 12.19 -18.37
CA ALA A 265 -1.54 11.06 -18.92
C ALA A 265 -3.05 11.23 -18.69
N ALA A 266 -3.45 11.69 -17.49
CA ALA A 266 -4.86 11.92 -17.15
C ALA A 266 -5.46 13.11 -17.90
N GLU A 267 -4.68 14.17 -18.18
CA GLU A 267 -5.14 15.31 -19.00
C GLU A 267 -5.28 14.95 -20.48
N THR A 268 -4.42 14.07 -21.00
CA THR A 268 -4.35 13.73 -22.43
C THR A 268 -5.36 12.64 -22.88
N GLY A 269 -6.30 12.24 -22.04
CA GLY A 269 -7.42 11.39 -22.44
C GLY A 269 -7.45 9.99 -21.83
N HIS A 270 -6.61 9.70 -20.84
CA HIS A 270 -6.54 8.40 -20.19
C HIS A 270 -7.14 8.46 -18.78
N ILE A 271 -7.72 7.36 -18.30
CA ILE A 271 -8.02 7.23 -16.90
C ILE A 271 -6.79 6.63 -16.18
N VAL A 272 -6.33 7.31 -15.14
CA VAL A 272 -5.13 6.92 -14.40
C VAL A 272 -5.51 6.63 -12.95
N PHE A 273 -5.22 5.43 -12.48
CA PHE A 273 -5.29 5.05 -11.08
C PHE A 273 -3.89 5.11 -10.49
N ALA A 274 -3.71 5.78 -9.36
CA ALA A 274 -2.40 5.87 -8.73
C ALA A 274 -2.50 5.85 -7.20
N THR A 275 -1.38 5.52 -6.53
CA THR A 275 -1.34 5.54 -5.06
C THR A 275 -0.38 6.55 -4.49
N LEU A 276 -0.73 7.04 -3.27
CA LEU A 276 0.15 7.77 -2.37
C LEU A 276 0.03 7.22 -0.94
N HIS A 277 0.99 7.60 -0.08
CA HIS A 277 1.02 7.18 1.33
C HIS A 277 0.45 8.26 2.29
N THR A 278 -0.33 9.18 1.78
CA THR A 278 -1.00 10.23 2.54
C THR A 278 -2.31 9.75 3.15
N SER A 279 -2.75 10.37 4.23
CA SER A 279 -4.06 10.15 4.85
C SER A 279 -4.92 11.39 4.65
N GLY A 280 -6.10 11.21 4.02
CA GLY A 280 -7.04 12.29 3.72
C GLY A 280 -6.80 12.99 2.38
N ALA A 281 -7.89 13.47 1.78
CA ALA A 281 -7.90 14.06 0.43
C ALA A 281 -7.14 15.40 0.39
N ALA A 282 -7.38 16.29 1.36
CA ALA A 282 -6.70 17.59 1.43
C ALA A 282 -5.18 17.45 1.53
N SER A 283 -4.70 16.55 2.40
CA SER A 283 -3.27 16.28 2.58
C SER A 283 -2.64 15.64 1.33
N THR A 284 -3.41 14.83 0.60
CA THR A 284 -2.98 14.22 -0.65
C THR A 284 -2.70 15.27 -1.72
N ILE A 285 -3.62 16.23 -1.90
CA ILE A 285 -3.47 17.33 -2.84
C ILE A 285 -2.24 18.17 -2.49
N ASN A 286 -2.10 18.56 -1.22
CA ASN A 286 -0.94 19.32 -0.76
C ASN A 286 0.36 18.55 -1.03
N ARG A 287 0.41 17.25 -0.71
CA ARG A 287 1.60 16.42 -0.94
C ARG A 287 2.03 16.37 -2.40
N ILE A 288 1.07 16.29 -3.33
CA ILE A 288 1.36 16.32 -4.77
C ILE A 288 1.99 17.66 -5.15
N VAL A 289 1.39 18.77 -4.74
CA VAL A 289 1.86 20.11 -5.07
C VAL A 289 3.23 20.40 -4.45
N ASP A 290 3.45 19.98 -3.19
CA ASP A 290 4.67 20.26 -2.44
C ASP A 290 5.93 19.56 -2.98
N VAL A 291 5.77 18.54 -3.82
CA VAL A 291 6.89 17.85 -4.50
C VAL A 291 7.52 18.77 -5.57
N PHE A 292 6.75 19.72 -6.12
CA PHE A 292 7.20 20.61 -7.18
C PHE A 292 7.88 21.88 -6.63
N PRO A 293 8.85 22.44 -7.37
CA PRO A 293 9.42 23.75 -7.08
C PRO A 293 8.34 24.82 -6.96
N LYS A 294 8.57 25.82 -6.12
CA LYS A 294 7.56 26.88 -5.80
C LYS A 294 7.04 27.62 -7.03
N ASP A 295 7.89 27.84 -8.00
CA ASP A 295 7.56 28.51 -9.28
C ASP A 295 6.66 27.69 -10.19
N GLN A 296 6.56 26.38 -9.97
CA GLN A 296 5.72 25.46 -10.76
C GLN A 296 4.41 25.10 -10.04
N GLN A 297 4.29 25.35 -8.73
CA GLN A 297 3.17 24.89 -7.92
C GLN A 297 1.80 25.39 -8.40
N ASP A 298 1.69 26.66 -8.86
CA ASP A 298 0.42 27.20 -9.33
C ASP A 298 -0.03 26.56 -10.65
N GLN A 299 0.93 26.25 -11.53
CA GLN A 299 0.66 25.50 -12.75
C GLN A 299 0.17 24.08 -12.40
N ILE A 300 0.84 23.39 -11.49
CA ILE A 300 0.47 22.05 -11.05
C ILE A 300 -0.91 22.03 -10.38
N ARG A 301 -1.25 23.03 -9.54
CA ARG A 301 -2.61 23.16 -8.97
C ARG A 301 -3.67 23.27 -10.08
N THR A 302 -3.38 24.04 -11.11
CA THR A 302 -4.30 24.19 -12.26
C THR A 302 -4.48 22.87 -12.98
N GLN A 303 -3.41 22.19 -13.35
CA GLN A 303 -3.44 20.87 -14.00
C GLN A 303 -4.14 19.83 -13.12
N LEU A 304 -3.74 19.71 -11.86
CA LEU A 304 -4.34 18.76 -10.92
C LEU A 304 -5.84 19.03 -10.73
N SER A 305 -6.27 20.30 -10.67
CA SER A 305 -7.68 20.67 -10.55
C SER A 305 -8.52 20.18 -11.73
N THR A 306 -7.91 20.04 -12.90
CA THR A 306 -8.58 19.57 -14.13
C THR A 306 -8.52 18.05 -14.26
N ALA A 307 -7.36 17.46 -13.96
CA ALA A 307 -7.11 16.03 -14.13
C ALA A 307 -7.75 15.18 -13.01
N LEU A 308 -7.74 15.67 -11.75
CA LEU A 308 -8.22 14.89 -10.60
C LEU A 308 -9.74 14.71 -10.65
N ILE A 309 -10.21 13.46 -10.55
CA ILE A 309 -11.65 13.10 -10.50
C ILE A 309 -12.09 12.65 -9.12
N GLY A 310 -11.20 12.06 -8.31
CA GLY A 310 -11.51 11.63 -6.96
C GLY A 310 -10.29 11.21 -6.15
N VAL A 311 -10.48 11.17 -4.85
CA VAL A 311 -9.50 10.61 -3.89
C VAL A 311 -10.24 9.66 -2.96
N LEU A 312 -9.78 8.41 -2.93
CA LEU A 312 -10.21 7.40 -1.99
C LEU A 312 -9.09 7.20 -0.96
N SER A 313 -9.26 7.74 0.23
CA SER A 313 -8.33 7.51 1.33
C SER A 313 -8.82 6.37 2.21
N GLN A 314 -7.93 5.45 2.62
CA GLN A 314 -8.35 4.26 3.35
C GLN A 314 -7.43 3.87 4.50
N ALA A 315 -8.05 3.28 5.53
CA ALA A 315 -7.39 2.65 6.66
C ALA A 315 -7.97 1.25 6.89
N LEU A 316 -7.13 0.31 7.33
CA LEU A 316 -7.56 -1.02 7.75
C LEU A 316 -7.60 -1.12 9.27
N LEU A 317 -8.69 -1.72 9.77
CA LEU A 317 -8.92 -1.97 11.19
C LEU A 317 -9.16 -3.46 11.45
N PRO A 318 -8.80 -3.96 12.65
CA PRO A 318 -9.24 -5.28 13.11
C PRO A 318 -10.76 -5.35 13.19
N ARG A 319 -11.34 -6.38 12.56
CA ARG A 319 -12.78 -6.64 12.58
C ARG A 319 -13.12 -7.65 13.66
N LYS A 320 -14.26 -7.47 14.33
CA LYS A 320 -14.84 -8.45 15.22
C LYS A 320 -15.68 -9.50 14.45
N PRO A 321 -15.64 -10.80 14.83
CA PRO A 321 -14.74 -11.40 15.83
C PRO A 321 -13.33 -11.61 15.27
N ASP A 322 -13.16 -11.68 13.95
CA ASP A 322 -11.89 -11.94 13.25
C ASP A 322 -11.83 -11.25 11.90
N GLY A 323 -10.61 -11.01 11.41
CA GLY A 323 -10.34 -10.46 10.09
C GLY A 323 -10.02 -8.97 10.12
N LEU A 324 -10.19 -8.32 8.97
CA LEU A 324 -9.94 -6.90 8.75
C LEU A 324 -11.15 -6.27 8.06
N VAL A 325 -11.37 -4.99 8.32
CA VAL A 325 -12.35 -4.17 7.62
C VAL A 325 -11.71 -2.84 7.24
N ALA A 326 -12.07 -2.30 6.08
CA ALA A 326 -11.59 -1.02 5.62
C ALA A 326 -12.53 0.11 6.03
N ALA A 327 -11.95 1.20 6.53
CA ALA A 327 -12.61 2.50 6.64
C ALA A 327 -12.12 3.37 5.47
N TYR A 328 -13.04 4.15 4.93
CA TYR A 328 -12.76 5.00 3.77
C TYR A 328 -13.09 6.46 4.05
N GLU A 329 -12.38 7.34 3.36
CA GLU A 329 -12.79 8.70 3.07
C GLU A 329 -12.95 8.82 1.58
N MET A 330 -14.07 9.36 1.12
CA MET A 330 -14.35 9.51 -0.31
C MET A 330 -14.54 10.98 -0.68
N MET A 331 -13.70 11.47 -1.59
CA MET A 331 -13.84 12.77 -2.22
C MET A 331 -14.07 12.62 -3.72
N VAL A 332 -15.15 13.18 -4.21
CA VAL A 332 -15.42 13.34 -5.66
C VAL A 332 -15.12 14.79 -6.03
N VAL A 333 -14.38 14.99 -7.10
CA VAL A 333 -13.95 16.36 -7.50
C VAL A 333 -15.07 17.08 -8.24
N THR A 334 -15.83 17.85 -7.48
CA THR A 334 -16.87 18.77 -7.98
C THR A 334 -16.25 20.09 -8.48
N PRO A 335 -16.98 20.93 -9.23
CA PRO A 335 -16.52 22.27 -9.61
C PRO A 335 -16.06 23.13 -8.43
N ALA A 336 -16.74 23.01 -7.27
CA ALA A 336 -16.34 23.71 -6.05
C ALA A 336 -14.97 23.25 -5.56
N ILE A 337 -14.73 21.94 -5.50
CA ILE A 337 -13.43 21.37 -5.07
C ILE A 337 -12.33 21.74 -6.08
N ARG A 338 -12.61 21.74 -7.40
CA ARG A 338 -11.66 22.22 -8.42
C ARG A 338 -11.17 23.63 -8.14
N ASN A 339 -12.09 24.53 -7.79
CA ASN A 339 -11.73 25.91 -7.45
C ASN A 339 -10.89 25.98 -6.18
N LEU A 340 -11.23 25.21 -5.14
CA LEU A 340 -10.44 25.15 -3.89
C LEU A 340 -9.00 24.69 -4.16
N ILE A 341 -8.81 23.69 -5.03
CA ILE A 341 -7.47 23.21 -5.41
C ILE A 341 -6.70 24.33 -6.12
N ARG A 342 -7.32 24.97 -7.12
CA ARG A 342 -6.71 26.04 -7.94
C ARG A 342 -6.32 27.25 -7.11
N GLU A 343 -7.16 27.64 -6.15
CA GLU A 343 -6.97 28.80 -5.29
C GLU A 343 -6.10 28.51 -4.05
N ASN A 344 -5.54 27.30 -3.92
CA ASN A 344 -4.77 26.86 -2.75
C ASN A 344 -5.56 26.93 -1.41
N LYS A 345 -6.86 26.66 -1.46
CA LYS A 345 -7.78 26.68 -0.31
C LYS A 345 -8.12 25.26 0.16
N THR A 346 -7.14 24.36 0.12
CA THR A 346 -7.31 22.93 0.43
C THR A 346 -7.84 22.66 1.84
N TYR A 347 -7.62 23.60 2.79
CA TYR A 347 -8.18 23.53 4.14
C TYR A 347 -9.72 23.58 4.23
N ARG A 348 -10.41 23.91 3.12
CA ARG A 348 -11.89 23.89 3.01
C ARG A 348 -12.42 22.60 2.41
N ILE A 349 -11.56 21.70 1.96
CA ILE A 349 -11.98 20.48 1.27
C ILE A 349 -12.81 19.60 2.19
N ASP A 350 -12.42 19.43 3.46
CA ASP A 350 -13.16 18.61 4.42
C ASP A 350 -14.62 19.10 4.58
N SER A 351 -14.84 20.41 4.66
CA SER A 351 -16.21 20.96 4.69
C SER A 351 -16.97 20.70 3.39
N SER A 352 -16.28 20.75 2.23
CA SER A 352 -16.90 20.42 0.93
C SER A 352 -17.24 18.94 0.82
N ILE A 353 -16.45 18.04 1.44
CA ILE A 353 -16.75 16.61 1.51
C ILE A 353 -18.01 16.39 2.35
N GLN A 354 -18.11 17.03 3.54
CA GLN A 354 -19.27 16.92 4.43
C GLN A 354 -20.58 17.36 3.78
N THR A 355 -20.55 18.45 3.01
CA THR A 355 -21.72 18.96 2.29
C THR A 355 -22.00 18.23 0.98
N GLY A 356 -21.05 17.39 0.53
CA GLY A 356 -21.12 16.68 -0.74
C GLY A 356 -21.71 15.26 -0.67
N ARG A 357 -22.50 14.93 0.34
CA ARG A 357 -23.09 13.59 0.54
C ARG A 357 -23.89 13.10 -0.68
N LYS A 358 -24.59 13.99 -1.37
CA LYS A 358 -25.32 13.66 -2.62
C LYS A 358 -24.44 13.10 -3.74
N HIS A 359 -23.13 13.37 -3.69
CA HIS A 359 -22.15 12.81 -4.63
C HIS A 359 -21.44 11.57 -4.07
N GLY A 360 -21.89 11.01 -2.94
CA GLY A 360 -21.29 9.87 -2.29
C GLY A 360 -20.00 10.21 -1.54
N MET A 361 -19.80 11.47 -1.17
CA MET A 361 -18.65 11.91 -0.38
C MET A 361 -18.89 11.75 1.11
N PHE A 362 -17.85 11.36 1.85
CA PHE A 362 -17.85 11.30 3.31
C PHE A 362 -16.42 11.30 3.85
N LEU A 363 -16.25 11.78 5.08
CA LEU A 363 -14.96 11.82 5.78
C LEU A 363 -14.62 10.45 6.40
N LEU A 364 -13.33 10.23 6.67
CA LEU A 364 -12.84 9.01 7.32
C LEU A 364 -13.53 8.77 8.67
N ASP A 365 -13.71 9.81 9.47
CA ASP A 365 -14.28 9.69 10.81
C ASP A 365 -15.77 9.30 10.78
N GLU A 366 -16.51 9.63 9.71
CA GLU A 366 -17.88 9.14 9.50
C GLU A 366 -17.89 7.62 9.24
N SER A 367 -16.97 7.14 8.38
CA SER A 367 -16.80 5.71 8.13
C SER A 367 -16.38 4.96 9.40
N LEU A 368 -15.46 5.50 10.17
CA LEU A 368 -15.02 4.92 11.45
C LEU A 368 -16.16 4.84 12.47
N PHE A 369 -16.95 5.91 12.59
CA PHE A 369 -18.12 5.93 13.45
C PHE A 369 -19.15 4.85 13.06
N LYS A 370 -19.41 4.69 11.75
CA LYS A 370 -20.30 3.66 11.23
C LYS A 370 -19.81 2.25 11.58
N LEU A 371 -18.53 1.96 11.38
CA LEU A 371 -17.94 0.65 11.71
C LEU A 371 -18.04 0.32 13.21
N TRP A 372 -17.91 1.31 14.08
CA TRP A 372 -18.14 1.14 15.51
C TRP A 372 -19.62 0.93 15.81
N LYS A 373 -20.52 1.76 15.25
CA LYS A 373 -21.98 1.68 15.45
C LYS A 373 -22.54 0.32 15.03
N ASP A 374 -22.03 -0.23 13.91
CA ASP A 374 -22.39 -1.54 13.38
C ASP A 374 -21.76 -2.70 14.19
N GLY A 375 -20.98 -2.42 15.24
CA GLY A 375 -20.33 -3.41 16.09
C GLY A 375 -19.18 -4.17 15.44
N LEU A 376 -18.70 -3.68 14.28
CA LEU A 376 -17.63 -4.33 13.50
C LEU A 376 -16.24 -4.06 14.06
N CYS A 377 -16.02 -2.94 14.76
CA CYS A 377 -14.73 -2.55 15.33
C CYS A 377 -14.84 -2.17 16.81
N GLU A 378 -13.74 -2.31 17.55
CA GLU A 378 -13.63 -1.79 18.92
C GLU A 378 -13.49 -0.26 18.90
N LYS A 379 -13.97 0.39 19.98
CA LYS A 379 -13.89 1.85 20.16
C LYS A 379 -12.44 2.36 20.09
N GLU A 380 -11.53 1.66 20.73
CA GLU A 380 -10.11 1.99 20.77
C GLU A 380 -9.47 1.96 19.38
N GLU A 381 -9.86 0.99 18.54
CA GLU A 381 -9.33 0.85 17.19
C GLU A 381 -9.80 1.98 16.25
N VAL A 382 -11.08 2.38 16.35
CA VAL A 382 -11.60 3.49 15.54
C VAL A 382 -11.00 4.83 15.97
N LEU A 383 -10.81 5.06 17.28
CA LEU A 383 -10.18 6.27 17.79
C LEU A 383 -8.70 6.37 17.40
N LEU A 384 -7.98 5.24 17.36
CA LEU A 384 -6.58 5.19 16.93
C LEU A 384 -6.40 5.58 15.47
N ARG A 385 -7.39 5.38 14.62
CA ARG A 385 -7.34 5.68 13.17
C ARG A 385 -7.99 7.01 12.80
N SER A 386 -8.70 7.63 13.73
CA SER A 386 -9.40 8.90 13.52
C SER A 386 -8.44 10.05 13.25
N SER A 387 -8.85 10.94 12.34
CA SER A 387 -8.19 12.23 12.11
C SER A 387 -8.45 13.23 13.24
N LYS A 388 -9.62 13.10 13.93
CA LYS A 388 -10.06 13.96 15.03
C LYS A 388 -10.57 13.11 16.23
N PRO A 389 -9.66 12.43 16.95
CA PRO A 389 -10.04 11.46 17.98
C PRO A 389 -10.96 12.03 19.07
N ALA A 390 -10.78 13.30 19.45
CA ALA A 390 -11.59 13.93 20.49
C ALA A 390 -13.05 14.15 20.04
N GLU A 391 -13.26 14.60 18.79
CA GLU A 391 -14.59 14.80 18.20
C GLU A 391 -15.29 13.44 18.04
N LEU A 392 -14.59 12.44 17.51
CA LEU A 392 -15.14 11.09 17.35
C LEU A 392 -15.47 10.44 18.70
N ALA A 393 -14.64 10.61 19.73
CA ALA A 393 -14.90 10.10 21.07
C ALA A 393 -16.14 10.74 21.69
N ALA A 394 -16.34 12.05 21.52
CA ALA A 394 -17.52 12.76 21.99
C ALA A 394 -18.80 12.25 21.30
N ARG A 395 -18.76 12.08 19.97
CA ARG A 395 -19.87 11.54 19.17
C ARG A 395 -20.21 10.09 19.57
N ILE A 396 -19.22 9.25 19.82
CA ILE A 396 -19.40 7.88 20.32
C ILE A 396 -20.07 7.92 21.72
N ALA A 397 -19.59 8.78 22.61
CA ALA A 397 -20.15 8.88 23.97
C ALA A 397 -21.61 9.39 23.99
N GLN A 398 -22.01 10.23 23.04
CA GLN A 398 -23.41 10.64 22.84
C GLN A 398 -24.25 9.47 22.34
N ALA A 399 -23.75 8.74 21.34
CA ALA A 399 -24.44 7.57 20.80
C ALA A 399 -24.60 6.44 21.84
N GLU A 400 -23.61 6.22 22.72
CA GLU A 400 -23.70 5.27 23.86
C GLU A 400 -24.81 5.66 24.86
N LYS A 401 -25.17 6.94 24.94
CA LYS A 401 -26.30 7.44 25.77
C LYS A 401 -27.63 7.42 25.05
N GLY A 402 -27.69 6.92 23.82
CA GLY A 402 -28.91 6.89 23.00
C GLY A 402 -29.23 8.24 22.34
N ILE A 403 -28.33 9.20 22.38
CA ILE A 403 -28.48 10.50 21.70
C ILE A 403 -27.80 10.33 20.32
N PHE A 404 -28.61 10.09 19.30
CA PHE A 404 -28.17 10.10 17.92
C PHE A 404 -28.50 11.49 17.35
N GLU A 405 -27.52 12.18 16.78
CA GLU A 405 -27.78 13.32 15.90
C GLU A 405 -28.48 12.73 14.68
N ASP A 406 -29.72 13.15 14.39
CA ASP A 406 -30.47 12.72 13.22
C ASP A 406 -29.69 13.13 11.97
N GLU A 407 -29.13 12.13 11.28
CA GLU A 407 -28.37 12.33 10.02
C GLU A 407 -29.33 12.67 8.85
N ASP A 408 -30.66 12.74 9.09
CA ASP A 408 -31.70 12.81 8.06
C ASP A 408 -32.60 14.07 8.07
N GLU A 409 -32.29 15.13 8.81
CA GLU A 409 -33.05 16.36 8.64
C GLU A 409 -32.32 17.36 7.74
N GLY A 410 -32.67 17.33 6.45
CA GLY A 410 -32.35 18.44 5.58
C GLY A 410 -32.09 18.14 4.11
N PHE A 411 -33.06 17.63 3.43
CA PHE A 411 -33.31 18.04 2.03
C PHE A 411 -34.73 17.60 1.63
N SER A 412 -35.72 18.47 1.88
CA SER A 412 -36.91 18.51 1.07
C SER A 412 -36.47 18.77 -0.38
N ASP A 413 -36.95 17.95 -1.28
CA ASP A 413 -36.85 18.15 -2.72
C ASP A 413 -37.44 19.51 -3.10
N GLU A 414 -36.65 20.57 -3.05
CA GLU A 414 -36.90 21.74 -3.88
C GLU A 414 -36.25 21.41 -5.24
N GLU A 415 -37.10 20.99 -6.17
CA GLU A 415 -36.79 20.95 -7.59
C GLU A 415 -36.45 22.39 -8.06
N ASP A 416 -35.17 22.75 -7.92
CA ASP A 416 -34.61 23.83 -8.71
C ASP A 416 -34.43 23.34 -10.15
N GLY A 417 -35.50 23.59 -10.94
CA GLY A 417 -35.45 23.41 -12.37
C GLY A 417 -34.39 24.32 -12.98
N PHE A 418 -33.23 23.74 -13.24
CA PHE A 418 -32.32 24.25 -14.25
C PHE A 418 -32.76 23.65 -15.58
N GLU A 419 -33.60 24.39 -16.29
CA GLU A 419 -33.81 24.20 -17.73
C GLU A 419 -32.46 24.51 -18.41
N ASP A 420 -31.83 23.49 -18.96
CA ASP A 420 -30.74 23.64 -19.91
C ASP A 420 -31.32 24.24 -21.20
N GLU A 421 -31.25 25.56 -21.33
CA GLU A 421 -31.40 26.21 -22.63
C GLU A 421 -30.19 25.84 -23.51
N TYR A 422 -30.34 24.76 -24.25
CA TYR A 422 -29.53 24.54 -25.45
C TYR A 422 -30.19 25.37 -26.58
N GLU A 423 -29.62 26.54 -26.88
CA GLU A 423 -29.88 27.21 -28.17
C GLU A 423 -29.38 26.27 -29.29
N GLU A 424 -30.32 25.60 -29.97
CA GLU A 424 -30.08 24.98 -31.26
C GLU A 424 -29.88 26.11 -32.29
N ASP A 425 -28.64 26.32 -32.69
CA ASP A 425 -28.33 27.12 -33.89
C ASP A 425 -28.96 26.44 -35.13
N GLU A 426 -30.13 26.88 -35.54
CA GLU A 426 -30.72 26.51 -36.81
C GLU A 426 -29.85 27.04 -37.96
N GLU A 427 -29.07 26.17 -38.59
CA GLU A 427 -28.40 26.44 -39.86
C GLU A 427 -29.47 26.61 -40.97
N GLU A 428 -29.61 27.85 -41.48
CA GLU A 428 -30.40 28.13 -42.70
C GLU A 428 -29.86 27.32 -43.90
N PRO A 429 -30.74 26.68 -44.71
CA PRO A 429 -30.32 25.97 -45.91
C PRO A 429 -29.88 26.93 -47.02
N PRO A 430 -28.90 26.59 -47.87
CA PRO A 430 -28.31 27.50 -48.85
C PRO A 430 -29.35 27.85 -49.98
N ARG A 431 -29.52 29.15 -50.21
CA ARG A 431 -30.36 29.70 -51.30
C ARG A 431 -29.82 29.27 -52.67
N LYS A 432 -30.64 28.61 -53.44
CA LYS A 432 -30.39 28.30 -54.87
C LYS A 432 -30.37 29.58 -55.68
N THR A 433 -29.20 30.00 -56.15
CA THR A 433 -29.12 31.02 -57.23
C THR A 433 -29.37 30.37 -58.56
N GLY A 434 -30.56 30.69 -59.15
CA GLY A 434 -30.87 30.37 -60.53
C GLY A 434 -30.02 31.25 -61.46
N ARG A 435 -29.40 30.62 -62.44
CA ARG A 435 -28.81 31.28 -63.62
C ARG A 435 -29.84 31.34 -64.72
N ARG A 436 -30.01 32.51 -65.24
CA ARG A 436 -30.30 32.75 -66.67
C ARG A 436 -28.98 32.95 -67.40
#